data_e3034589a134d08f3dcf117a14a75cde
#
_entry.id   e3034589a134d08f3dcf117a14a75cde
#
_cell.length_a   1.000
_cell.length_b   1.000
_cell.length_c   1.000
_cell.angle_alpha   90.00
_cell.angle_beta   90.00
_cell.angle_gamma   90.00
#
_symmetry.space_group_name_H-M   'P 1'
#
loop_
_entity.id
_entity.type
_entity.pdbx_description
1 polymer ?
#
loop_
_entity_poly.entity_id
_entity_poly.type
_entity_poly.pdbx_seq_one_letter_code
_entity_poly.pdbx_strand_id
1 'polypeptide(L)'
;MLLPKYGLITFTWGNVSGIDREKGLIVIKPSGVEYDVMKPEDMVVVDLDGKVVEGDLNPSSDTPTHIEFYKAFPNIGGVTHTHSTCATSFAQAGKGVPALGTTHGDYFYGEIPCTRKMTPEEIKTDYEKNTGLVIIETFKDKDPDAIPAVLVHSHGPFTWGKDPIDSVHHSVILEAVSY
;
A
#
# COMPACT_ATOMS: atom_id res chain seq x y z
N MET A 1 6.60 -4.64 -15.56
CA MET A 1 5.90 -4.47 -14.27
C MET A 1 6.59 -5.26 -13.18
N LEU A 2 6.76 -4.67 -11.97
CA LEU A 2 7.62 -5.26 -10.93
C LEU A 2 6.87 -6.24 -10.03
N LEU A 3 5.60 -5.99 -9.67
CA LEU A 3 4.86 -6.88 -8.76
C LEU A 3 4.79 -8.34 -9.26
N PRO A 4 4.38 -8.60 -10.52
CA PRO A 4 4.43 -9.97 -11.06
C PRO A 4 5.84 -10.54 -11.13
N LYS A 5 6.81 -9.71 -11.53
CA LYS A 5 8.22 -10.13 -11.65
C LYS A 5 8.78 -10.68 -10.34
N TYR A 6 8.38 -10.11 -9.20
CA TYR A 6 8.84 -10.52 -7.88
C TYR A 6 7.87 -11.47 -7.15
N GLY A 7 6.81 -11.94 -7.82
CA GLY A 7 5.86 -12.90 -7.23
C GLY A 7 5.03 -12.34 -6.08
N LEU A 8 4.81 -11.02 -6.05
CA LEU A 8 4.11 -10.34 -4.96
C LEU A 8 2.59 -10.32 -5.11
N ILE A 9 2.07 -10.77 -6.25
CA ILE A 9 0.64 -10.71 -6.57
C ILE A 9 0.15 -12.01 -7.18
N THR A 10 -1.17 -12.19 -7.11
CA THR A 10 -1.92 -13.25 -7.78
C THR A 10 -3.02 -12.60 -8.62
N PHE A 11 -3.19 -13.04 -9.88
CA PHE A 11 -4.17 -12.49 -10.82
C PHE A 11 -4.04 -10.96 -10.98
N THR A 12 -5.15 -10.23 -10.82
CA THR A 12 -5.22 -8.77 -10.91
C THR A 12 -4.98 -8.05 -9.59
N TRP A 13 -4.78 -8.81 -8.50
CA TRP A 13 -4.68 -8.27 -7.15
C TRP A 13 -3.44 -7.40 -6.94
N GLY A 14 -3.54 -6.57 -5.92
CA GLY A 14 -2.49 -5.60 -5.63
C GLY A 14 -2.52 -4.40 -6.58
N ASN A 15 -1.91 -3.34 -6.16
CA ASN A 15 -1.85 -2.09 -6.91
C ASN A 15 -0.67 -1.24 -6.45
N VAL A 16 -0.34 -0.28 -7.30
CA VAL A 16 0.69 0.73 -7.03
C VAL A 16 0.12 2.07 -7.46
N SER A 17 0.39 3.10 -6.68
CA SER A 17 0.13 4.48 -7.09
C SER A 17 1.35 5.36 -6.91
N GLY A 18 1.33 6.52 -7.57
CA GLY A 18 2.28 7.60 -7.39
C GLY A 18 1.57 8.94 -7.34
N ILE A 19 2.13 9.92 -6.65
CA ILE A 19 1.57 11.25 -6.53
C ILE A 19 2.46 12.31 -7.19
N ASP A 20 1.84 13.20 -7.97
CA ASP A 20 2.39 14.51 -8.31
C ASP A 20 1.89 15.51 -7.25
N ARG A 21 2.75 15.86 -6.31
CA ARG A 21 2.37 16.74 -5.19
C ARG A 21 2.15 18.18 -5.60
N GLU A 22 2.80 18.65 -6.67
CA GLU A 22 2.61 20.02 -7.16
C GLU A 22 1.21 20.20 -7.74
N LYS A 23 0.70 19.17 -8.44
CA LYS A 23 -0.63 19.18 -9.03
C LYS A 23 -1.72 18.60 -8.11
N GLY A 24 -1.35 17.89 -7.04
CA GLY A 24 -2.29 17.17 -6.19
C GLY A 24 -2.96 15.99 -6.92
N LEU A 25 -2.27 15.35 -7.87
CA LEU A 25 -2.80 14.28 -8.69
C LEU A 25 -2.12 12.94 -8.37
N ILE A 26 -2.92 11.89 -8.30
CA ILE A 26 -2.50 10.52 -8.03
C ILE A 26 -2.72 9.68 -9.29
N VAL A 27 -1.69 8.98 -9.73
CA VAL A 27 -1.78 7.96 -10.79
C VAL A 27 -1.86 6.59 -10.13
N ILE A 28 -2.87 5.80 -10.47
CA ILE A 28 -3.09 4.49 -9.86
C ILE A 28 -3.47 3.44 -10.90
N LYS A 29 -3.12 2.18 -10.62
CA LYS A 29 -3.50 1.01 -11.41
C LYS A 29 -5.03 0.92 -11.54
N PRO A 30 -5.55 0.63 -12.76
CA PRO A 30 -6.97 0.35 -12.95
C PRO A 30 -7.40 -0.94 -12.24
N SER A 31 -8.67 -0.99 -11.83
CA SER A 31 -9.31 -2.16 -11.25
C SER A 31 -9.51 -3.26 -12.30
N GLY A 32 -9.24 -4.52 -11.93
CA GLY A 32 -9.60 -5.69 -12.74
C GLY A 32 -8.81 -5.90 -14.03
N VAL A 33 -7.78 -5.10 -14.32
CA VAL A 33 -6.93 -5.26 -15.51
C VAL A 33 -5.76 -6.19 -15.19
N GLU A 34 -5.59 -7.24 -16.00
CA GLU A 34 -4.49 -8.19 -15.88
C GLU A 34 -3.14 -7.51 -16.15
N TYR A 35 -2.12 -7.92 -15.40
CA TYR A 35 -0.80 -7.28 -15.46
C TYR A 35 -0.07 -7.50 -16.79
N ASP A 36 -0.30 -8.61 -17.48
CA ASP A 36 0.36 -8.99 -18.73
C ASP A 36 -0.14 -8.19 -19.95
N VAL A 37 -1.35 -7.67 -19.87
CA VAL A 37 -1.97 -6.86 -20.95
C VAL A 37 -2.02 -5.38 -20.63
N MET A 38 -1.77 -4.99 -19.37
CA MET A 38 -1.87 -3.62 -18.90
C MET A 38 -0.79 -2.71 -19.52
N LYS A 39 -1.20 -1.52 -19.94
CA LYS A 39 -0.36 -0.51 -20.59
C LYS A 39 -0.30 0.76 -19.75
N PRO A 40 0.70 1.62 -19.95
CA PRO A 40 0.77 2.92 -19.27
C PRO A 40 -0.48 3.79 -19.47
N GLU A 41 -1.11 3.70 -20.63
CA GLU A 41 -2.32 4.45 -21.01
C GLU A 41 -3.58 3.98 -20.24
N ASP A 42 -3.53 2.79 -19.65
CA ASP A 42 -4.62 2.25 -18.83
C ASP A 42 -4.65 2.85 -17.42
N MET A 43 -3.58 3.53 -17.01
CA MET A 43 -3.50 4.14 -15.68
C MET A 43 -4.57 5.22 -15.52
N VAL A 44 -5.13 5.30 -14.31
CA VAL A 44 -6.16 6.27 -13.97
C VAL A 44 -5.56 7.38 -13.12
N VAL A 45 -5.88 8.62 -13.46
CA VAL A 45 -5.46 9.79 -12.68
C VAL A 45 -6.65 10.30 -11.86
N VAL A 46 -6.45 10.42 -10.55
CA VAL A 46 -7.46 10.95 -9.62
C VAL A 46 -6.90 12.13 -8.84
N ASP A 47 -7.77 13.02 -8.38
CA ASP A 47 -7.41 14.06 -7.42
C ASP A 47 -7.44 13.53 -5.97
N LEU A 48 -7.08 14.38 -5.00
CA LEU A 48 -7.07 14.03 -3.58
C LEU A 48 -8.48 13.83 -2.97
N ASP A 49 -9.54 14.15 -3.71
CA ASP A 49 -10.92 13.87 -3.32
C ASP A 49 -11.45 12.58 -3.97
N GLY A 50 -10.60 11.90 -4.76
CA GLY A 50 -10.92 10.63 -5.41
C GLY A 50 -11.69 10.78 -6.72
N LYS A 51 -11.81 12.00 -7.25
CA LYS A 51 -12.44 12.25 -8.54
C LYS A 51 -11.48 11.89 -9.67
N VAL A 52 -11.95 11.10 -10.64
CA VAL A 52 -11.19 10.80 -11.85
C VAL A 52 -11.00 12.07 -12.68
N VAL A 53 -9.76 12.39 -12.99
CA VAL A 53 -9.33 13.56 -13.78
C VAL A 53 -8.94 13.13 -15.19
N GLU A 54 -8.31 11.94 -15.33
CA GLU A 54 -7.86 11.38 -16.60
C GLU A 54 -7.94 9.85 -16.56
N GLY A 55 -8.23 9.22 -17.71
CA GLY A 55 -8.38 7.78 -17.91
C GLY A 55 -9.83 7.35 -18.06
N ASP A 56 -10.03 6.27 -18.84
CA ASP A 56 -11.36 5.74 -19.19
C ASP A 56 -11.76 4.53 -18.32
N LEU A 57 -10.82 4.01 -17.52
CA LEU A 57 -11.03 2.84 -16.68
C LEU A 57 -11.39 3.24 -15.25
N ASN A 58 -11.96 2.29 -14.50
CA ASN A 58 -12.19 2.49 -13.08
C ASN A 58 -10.85 2.39 -12.32
N PRO A 59 -10.52 3.33 -11.42
CA PRO A 59 -9.35 3.22 -10.56
C PRO A 59 -9.47 2.01 -9.64
N SER A 60 -8.34 1.53 -9.08
CA SER A 60 -8.34 0.49 -8.06
C SER A 60 -9.33 0.80 -6.93
N SER A 61 -10.02 -0.22 -6.41
CA SER A 61 -10.87 -0.07 -5.22
C SER A 61 -10.13 0.50 -4.01
N ASP A 62 -8.81 0.25 -3.91
CA ASP A 62 -7.98 0.76 -2.82
C ASP A 62 -7.61 2.25 -2.95
N THR A 63 -8.07 2.93 -3.99
CA THR A 63 -7.78 4.37 -4.20
C THR A 63 -8.07 5.22 -2.95
N PRO A 64 -9.19 5.06 -2.22
CA PRO A 64 -9.42 5.83 -1.00
C PRO A 64 -8.36 5.59 0.08
N THR A 65 -7.86 4.36 0.22
CA THR A 65 -6.76 4.03 1.13
C THR A 65 -5.49 4.79 0.75
N HIS A 66 -5.10 4.77 -0.54
CA HIS A 66 -3.92 5.48 -1.03
C HIS A 66 -4.02 7.00 -0.84
N ILE A 67 -5.20 7.57 -1.04
CA ILE A 67 -5.45 9.00 -0.80
C ILE A 67 -5.17 9.37 0.66
N GLU A 68 -5.63 8.57 1.63
CA GLU A 68 -5.39 8.84 3.05
C GLU A 68 -3.88 8.80 3.38
N PHE A 69 -3.11 7.88 2.77
CA PHE A 69 -1.63 7.88 2.90
C PHE A 69 -1.02 9.20 2.43
N TYR A 70 -1.39 9.68 1.23
CA TYR A 70 -0.81 10.91 0.67
C TYR A 70 -1.22 12.17 1.44
N LYS A 71 -2.41 12.17 2.06
CA LYS A 71 -2.86 13.26 2.94
C LYS A 71 -2.10 13.28 4.26
N ALA A 72 -1.83 12.11 4.83
CA ALA A 72 -1.23 11.99 6.16
C ALA A 72 0.30 12.01 6.15
N PHE A 73 0.94 11.46 5.13
CA PHE A 73 2.40 11.29 5.04
C PHE A 73 2.97 12.18 3.93
N PRO A 74 3.45 13.40 4.26
CA PRO A 74 3.82 14.40 3.26
C PRO A 74 5.06 14.04 2.43
N ASN A 75 5.94 13.17 2.93
CA ASN A 75 7.23 12.87 2.30
C ASN A 75 7.16 11.70 1.32
N ILE A 76 6.06 10.96 1.28
CA ILE A 76 5.94 9.80 0.39
C ILE A 76 5.51 10.21 -1.04
N GLY A 77 6.03 9.49 -2.03
CA GLY A 77 5.71 9.70 -3.45
C GLY A 77 5.08 8.49 -4.12
N GLY A 78 5.10 7.32 -3.47
CA GLY A 78 4.48 6.09 -3.96
C GLY A 78 3.94 5.22 -2.85
N VAL A 79 2.87 4.48 -3.14
CA VAL A 79 2.24 3.49 -2.25
C VAL A 79 1.99 2.21 -3.02
N THR A 80 2.29 1.07 -2.39
CA THR A 80 2.05 -0.26 -2.92
C THR A 80 1.21 -1.07 -1.95
N HIS A 81 0.19 -1.75 -2.45
CA HIS A 81 -0.58 -2.77 -1.74
C HIS A 81 -0.42 -4.11 -2.43
N THR A 82 -0.24 -5.17 -1.65
CA THR A 82 -0.18 -6.54 -2.14
C THR A 82 -0.89 -7.51 -1.19
N HIS A 83 -1.09 -8.74 -1.67
CA HIS A 83 -1.45 -9.89 -0.83
C HIS A 83 -0.32 -10.93 -0.89
N SER A 84 0.92 -10.49 -0.80
CA SER A 84 2.11 -11.35 -0.82
C SER A 84 2.07 -12.33 0.36
N THR A 85 2.52 -13.55 0.14
CA THR A 85 2.17 -14.72 0.97
C THR A 85 2.62 -14.58 2.43
N CYS A 86 3.88 -14.24 2.66
CA CYS A 86 4.45 -14.23 4.02
C CYS A 86 3.94 -13.02 4.82
N ALA A 87 4.00 -11.82 4.24
CA ALA A 87 3.51 -10.62 4.88
C ALA A 87 2.00 -10.70 5.19
N THR A 88 1.20 -11.25 4.25
CA THR A 88 -0.24 -11.46 4.47
C THR A 88 -0.50 -12.48 5.57
N SER A 89 0.35 -13.50 5.74
CA SER A 89 0.22 -14.47 6.84
C SER A 89 0.37 -13.80 8.21
N PHE A 90 1.31 -12.86 8.36
CA PHE A 90 1.43 -12.04 9.57
C PHE A 90 0.20 -11.14 9.77
N ALA A 91 -0.28 -10.49 8.70
CA ALA A 91 -1.47 -9.65 8.74
C ALA A 91 -2.71 -10.43 9.19
N GLN A 92 -2.91 -11.65 8.67
CA GLN A 92 -4.01 -12.55 9.07
C GLN A 92 -3.89 -13.02 10.52
N ALA A 93 -2.66 -13.21 11.00
CA ALA A 93 -2.39 -13.54 12.40
C ALA A 93 -2.54 -12.34 13.35
N GLY A 94 -2.70 -11.12 12.81
CA GLY A 94 -2.78 -9.89 13.59
C GLY A 94 -1.47 -9.57 14.32
N LYS A 95 -0.33 -9.91 13.70
CA LYS A 95 1.00 -9.73 14.28
C LYS A 95 1.86 -8.84 13.38
N GLY A 96 2.68 -8.00 13.99
CA GLY A 96 3.75 -7.29 13.30
C GLY A 96 4.90 -8.22 12.92
N VAL A 97 5.79 -7.76 12.02
CA VAL A 97 7.00 -8.49 11.66
C VAL A 97 8.15 -8.00 12.56
N PRO A 98 8.67 -8.86 13.45
CA PRO A 98 9.73 -8.45 14.37
C PRO A 98 11.06 -8.22 13.64
N ALA A 99 11.84 -7.26 14.13
CA ALA A 99 13.17 -6.96 13.59
C ALA A 99 14.19 -8.00 14.05
N LEU A 100 14.35 -9.09 13.29
CA LEU A 100 15.21 -10.22 13.67
C LEU A 100 16.53 -10.27 12.90
N GLY A 101 16.66 -9.59 11.77
CA GLY A 101 17.83 -9.69 10.91
C GLY A 101 18.35 -8.34 10.42
N THR A 102 19.58 -8.34 9.90
CA THR A 102 20.22 -7.13 9.37
C THR A 102 19.49 -6.56 8.17
N THR A 103 19.03 -7.40 7.24
CA THR A 103 18.22 -6.96 6.10
C THR A 103 16.97 -6.21 6.52
N HIS A 104 16.30 -6.66 7.59
CA HIS A 104 15.18 -5.91 8.17
C HIS A 104 15.65 -4.53 8.64
N GLY A 105 16.75 -4.48 9.43
CA GLY A 105 17.28 -3.24 10.00
C GLY A 105 17.79 -2.24 8.95
N ASP A 106 18.18 -2.69 7.76
CA ASP A 106 18.62 -1.83 6.67
C ASP A 106 17.49 -0.99 6.06
N TYR A 107 16.22 -1.43 6.22
CA TYR A 107 15.06 -0.81 5.55
C TYR A 107 13.93 -0.40 6.49
N PHE A 108 13.83 -1.01 7.66
CA PHE A 108 12.73 -0.75 8.61
C PHE A 108 13.31 -0.57 10.02
N TYR A 109 13.10 0.60 10.58
CA TYR A 109 13.59 0.92 11.92
C TYR A 109 12.67 0.36 13.01
N GLY A 110 12.89 -0.90 13.37
CA GLY A 110 12.10 -1.61 14.37
C GLY A 110 11.07 -2.58 13.78
N GLU A 111 10.11 -2.98 14.59
CA GLU A 111 9.03 -3.88 14.17
C GLU A 111 8.14 -3.22 13.11
N ILE A 112 7.86 -3.93 12.01
CA ILE A 112 6.83 -3.50 11.06
C ILE A 112 5.46 -3.76 11.72
N PRO A 113 4.66 -2.71 12.00
CA PRO A 113 3.47 -2.86 12.80
C PRO A 113 2.33 -3.54 12.05
N CYS A 114 1.46 -4.24 12.81
CA CYS A 114 0.13 -4.63 12.36
C CYS A 114 -0.91 -3.68 12.97
N THR A 115 -1.88 -3.25 12.17
CA THR A 115 -2.97 -2.42 12.67
C THR A 115 -3.83 -3.18 13.67
N ARG A 116 -4.62 -2.46 14.47
CA ARG A 116 -5.75 -3.08 15.16
C ARG A 116 -6.76 -3.67 14.17
N LYS A 117 -7.59 -4.57 14.65
CA LYS A 117 -8.74 -5.04 13.89
C LYS A 117 -9.72 -3.89 13.66
N MET A 118 -10.25 -3.81 12.45
CA MET A 118 -11.32 -2.86 12.12
C MET A 118 -12.62 -3.26 12.83
N THR A 119 -13.38 -2.26 13.22
CA THR A 119 -14.71 -2.48 13.81
C THR A 119 -15.73 -2.90 12.74
N PRO A 120 -16.82 -3.56 13.12
CA PRO A 120 -17.88 -3.89 12.17
C PRO A 120 -18.47 -2.68 11.44
N GLU A 121 -18.49 -1.51 12.08
CA GLU A 121 -18.97 -0.26 11.50
C GLU A 121 -17.99 0.24 10.41
N GLU A 122 -16.69 0.27 10.70
CA GLU A 122 -15.64 0.65 9.75
C GLU A 122 -15.65 -0.26 8.50
N ILE A 123 -15.95 -1.57 8.67
CA ILE A 123 -16.03 -2.52 7.57
C ILE A 123 -17.28 -2.28 6.70
N LYS A 124 -18.42 -1.89 7.31
CA LYS A 124 -19.70 -1.76 6.61
C LYS A 124 -19.88 -0.42 5.89
N THR A 125 -19.18 0.61 6.30
CA THR A 125 -19.34 1.96 5.75
C THR A 125 -18.39 2.21 4.58
N ASP A 126 -17.21 2.71 4.86
CA ASP A 126 -16.18 3.16 3.91
C ASP A 126 -14.92 2.31 4.09
N TYR A 127 -14.99 1.01 3.76
CA TYR A 127 -13.95 0.02 4.07
C TYR A 127 -12.55 0.47 3.67
N GLU A 128 -12.35 0.89 2.43
CA GLU A 128 -11.04 1.26 1.91
C GLU A 128 -10.52 2.55 2.56
N LYS A 129 -11.38 3.55 2.76
CA LYS A 129 -11.01 4.77 3.47
C LYS A 129 -10.68 4.48 4.94
N ASN A 130 -11.51 3.70 5.60
CA ASN A 130 -11.29 3.31 7.00
C ASN A 130 -10.03 2.46 7.16
N THR A 131 -9.65 1.66 6.16
CA THR A 131 -8.36 0.97 6.11
C THR A 131 -7.21 1.99 6.18
N GLY A 132 -7.26 3.04 5.37
CA GLY A 132 -6.28 4.14 5.43
C GLY A 132 -6.23 4.81 6.81
N LEU A 133 -7.37 5.12 7.38
CA LEU A 133 -7.45 5.79 8.70
C LEU A 133 -6.90 4.91 9.83
N VAL A 134 -7.14 3.61 9.82
CA VAL A 134 -6.58 2.67 10.83
C VAL A 134 -5.07 2.53 10.67
N ILE A 135 -4.55 2.61 9.45
CA ILE A 135 -3.11 2.65 9.20
C ILE A 135 -2.51 3.94 9.80
N ILE A 136 -3.10 5.09 9.51
CA ILE A 136 -2.64 6.39 10.05
C ILE A 136 -2.69 6.39 11.59
N GLU A 137 -3.74 5.84 12.18
CA GLU A 137 -3.86 5.65 13.63
C GLU A 137 -2.66 4.86 14.20
N THR A 138 -2.24 3.79 13.50
CA THR A 138 -1.11 2.93 13.90
C THR A 138 0.23 3.70 13.91
N PHE A 139 0.34 4.77 13.11
CA PHE A 139 1.54 5.59 12.99
C PHE A 139 1.54 6.87 13.83
N LYS A 140 0.57 7.08 14.72
CA LYS A 140 0.53 8.28 15.60
C LYS A 140 1.82 8.53 16.36
N ASP A 141 2.46 7.46 16.83
CA ASP A 141 3.68 7.49 17.64
C ASP A 141 4.88 6.84 16.91
N LYS A 142 4.80 6.70 15.60
CA LYS A 142 5.84 6.09 14.75
C LYS A 142 6.18 7.01 13.58
N ASP A 143 7.43 6.94 13.18
CA ASP A 143 7.91 7.66 11.99
C ASP A 143 7.63 6.83 10.72
N PRO A 144 6.73 7.27 9.82
CA PRO A 144 6.45 6.58 8.58
C PRO A 144 7.63 6.60 7.60
N ASP A 145 8.55 7.54 7.73
CA ASP A 145 9.76 7.59 6.88
C ASP A 145 10.79 6.55 7.34
N ALA A 146 10.80 6.20 8.63
CA ALA A 146 11.70 5.20 9.20
C ALA A 146 11.15 3.76 9.10
N ILE A 147 9.83 3.58 9.03
CA ILE A 147 9.16 2.27 8.91
C ILE A 147 8.18 2.34 7.73
N PRO A 148 8.65 2.28 6.46
CA PRO A 148 7.80 2.44 5.29
C PRO A 148 6.95 1.21 4.95
N ALA A 149 6.37 0.55 5.95
CA ALA A 149 5.53 -0.63 5.82
C ALA A 149 4.54 -0.77 6.96
N VAL A 150 3.40 -1.40 6.68
CA VAL A 150 2.38 -1.77 7.66
C VAL A 150 1.63 -3.01 7.21
N LEU A 151 1.18 -3.80 8.17
CA LEU A 151 0.24 -4.90 7.94
C LEU A 151 -1.15 -4.47 8.40
N VAL A 152 -2.14 -4.60 7.53
CA VAL A 152 -3.54 -4.40 7.92
C VAL A 152 -4.10 -5.71 8.45
N HIS A 153 -4.54 -5.71 9.72
CA HIS A 153 -5.07 -6.89 10.39
C HIS A 153 -6.16 -7.57 9.55
N SER A 154 -6.01 -8.89 9.34
CA SER A 154 -6.91 -9.74 8.54
C SER A 154 -6.96 -9.41 7.04
N HIS A 155 -6.05 -8.58 6.51
CA HIS A 155 -6.06 -8.16 5.11
C HIS A 155 -4.71 -8.45 4.43
N GLY A 156 -3.78 -7.52 4.47
CA GLY A 156 -2.49 -7.64 3.79
C GLY A 156 -1.58 -6.43 4.03
N PRO A 157 -0.40 -6.41 3.42
CA PRO A 157 0.57 -5.34 3.59
C PRO A 157 0.30 -4.12 2.71
N PHE A 158 0.67 -2.96 3.22
CA PHE A 158 0.93 -1.73 2.47
C PHE A 158 2.37 -1.29 2.71
N THR A 159 3.01 -0.81 1.66
CA THR A 159 4.35 -0.21 1.72
C THR A 159 4.35 1.10 0.96
N TRP A 160 5.28 1.98 1.30
CA TRP A 160 5.41 3.26 0.62
C TRP A 160 6.88 3.64 0.47
N GLY A 161 7.15 4.73 -0.26
CA GLY A 161 8.49 5.23 -0.49
C GLY A 161 8.47 6.59 -1.18
N LYS A 162 9.64 7.09 -1.53
CA LYS A 162 9.80 8.40 -2.20
C LYS A 162 9.17 8.45 -3.60
N ASP A 163 8.95 7.29 -4.22
CA ASP A 163 8.32 7.11 -5.52
C ASP A 163 7.68 5.70 -5.63
N PRO A 164 6.89 5.42 -6.69
CA PRO A 164 6.27 4.12 -6.89
C PRO A 164 7.25 2.93 -6.96
N ILE A 165 8.44 3.13 -7.50
CA ILE A 165 9.45 2.06 -7.62
C ILE A 165 10.00 1.72 -6.24
N ASP A 166 10.28 2.72 -5.44
CA ASP A 166 10.76 2.57 -4.07
C ASP A 166 9.71 1.88 -3.18
N SER A 167 8.43 2.22 -3.32
CA SER A 167 7.33 1.55 -2.62
C SER A 167 7.23 0.05 -2.94
N VAL A 168 7.42 -0.33 -4.22
CA VAL A 168 7.48 -1.74 -4.63
C VAL A 168 8.74 -2.42 -4.08
N HIS A 169 9.87 -1.72 -4.04
CA HIS A 169 11.11 -2.24 -3.46
C HIS A 169 10.91 -2.61 -1.99
N HIS A 170 10.27 -1.74 -1.20
CA HIS A 170 9.91 -2.05 0.19
C HIS A 170 8.95 -3.25 0.30
N SER A 171 8.02 -3.45 -0.65
CA SER A 171 7.18 -4.65 -0.68
C SER A 171 7.98 -5.94 -0.88
N VAL A 172 8.98 -5.92 -1.77
CA VAL A 172 9.87 -7.08 -2.00
C VAL A 172 10.63 -7.42 -0.72
N ILE A 173 11.17 -6.40 -0.05
CA ILE A 173 11.95 -6.59 1.18
C ILE A 173 11.03 -7.06 2.32
N LEU A 174 9.85 -6.44 2.48
CA LEU A 174 8.86 -6.88 3.46
C LEU A 174 8.51 -8.36 3.32
N GLU A 175 8.24 -8.82 2.10
CA GLU A 175 7.97 -10.24 1.85
C GLU A 175 9.16 -11.13 2.24
N ALA A 176 10.38 -10.71 1.86
CA ALA A 176 11.60 -11.46 2.16
C ALA A 176 11.90 -11.56 3.66
N VAL A 177 11.66 -10.49 4.44
CA VAL A 177 11.92 -10.50 5.90
C VAL A 177 10.76 -11.11 6.69
N SER A 178 9.62 -11.35 6.04
CA SER A 178 8.46 -12.06 6.62
C SER A 178 8.54 -13.58 6.42
N TYR A 179 9.47 -14.06 5.58
CA TYR A 179 9.73 -15.50 5.35
C TYR A 179 10.47 -16.12 6.54
#